data_b340f22c5184193a0ef975279dd749cb
#
_entry.id   b340f22c5184193a0ef975279dd749cb
#
_cell.length_a   1.000
_cell.length_b   1.000
_cell.length_c   1.000
_cell.angle_alpha   90.00
_cell.angle_beta   90.00
_cell.angle_gamma   90.00
#
_symmetry.space_group_name_H-M   'P 1'
#
loop_
_entity.id
_entity.type
_entity.pdbx_description
1 polymer ?
#
loop_
_entity_poly.entity_id
_entity_poly.type
_entity_poly.pdbx_seq_one_letter_code
_entity_poly.pdbx_strand_id
1 'polypeptide(L)'
;MNKAFTPVFIALISHLIVTCSATDSKNSTELLYTFKKLNDGIYDDLEKFEISMRYFSNDNFIGRPIPGYYANKAFLTREAADALLLAQRDFIKQGYRLKIYDAYRPQTAVDYFSEWATDLEDSQNKSQYYPNVDKSQLFAKGYIAAKSGHSRGSAVDLTLLEIESGNELDMGSPWDFFDPISWVESNQITDE
;
A
#
# COMPACT_ATOMS: atom_id res chain seq x y z
N MET A 1 -10.35 -36.21 0.54
CA MET A 1 -11.34 -35.55 1.42
C MET A 1 -11.07 -34.05 1.25
N ASN A 2 -11.81 -33.42 0.34
CA ASN A 2 -11.64 -32.01 -0.02
C ASN A 2 -12.19 -31.15 1.11
N LYS A 3 -11.34 -30.34 1.73
CA LYS A 3 -11.78 -29.25 2.59
C LYS A 3 -11.97 -28.01 1.73
N ALA A 4 -13.23 -27.68 1.48
CA ALA A 4 -13.61 -26.43 0.84
C ALA A 4 -13.20 -25.25 1.74
N PHE A 5 -12.38 -24.35 1.21
CA PHE A 5 -12.11 -23.06 1.82
C PHE A 5 -13.29 -22.14 1.55
N THR A 6 -13.90 -21.64 2.59
CA THR A 6 -14.90 -20.57 2.50
C THR A 6 -14.17 -19.23 2.43
N PRO A 7 -14.38 -18.39 1.42
CA PRO A 7 -13.74 -17.08 1.37
C PRO A 7 -14.27 -16.21 2.51
N VAL A 8 -13.37 -15.70 3.32
CA VAL A 8 -13.69 -14.70 4.34
C VAL A 8 -13.94 -13.36 3.64
N PHE A 9 -15.22 -13.01 3.50
CA PHE A 9 -15.62 -11.68 3.08
C PHE A 9 -15.09 -10.65 4.07
N ILE A 10 -14.26 -9.73 3.59
CA ILE A 10 -13.95 -8.51 4.33
C ILE A 10 -15.20 -7.63 4.27
N ALA A 11 -15.94 -7.61 5.37
CA ALA A 11 -17.11 -6.76 5.51
C ALA A 11 -16.68 -5.30 5.54
N LEU A 12 -17.11 -4.55 4.54
CA LEU A 12 -17.13 -3.08 4.56
C LEU A 12 -17.93 -2.60 5.76
N ILE A 13 -17.27 -1.92 6.68
CA ILE A 13 -17.96 -1.15 7.73
C ILE A 13 -18.52 0.10 7.08
N SER A 14 -19.81 0.04 6.74
CA SER A 14 -20.60 1.16 6.27
C SER A 14 -21.12 1.99 7.43
N HIS A 15 -20.87 3.31 7.34
CA HIS A 15 -21.65 4.42 7.90
C HIS A 15 -21.83 4.51 9.41
N LEU A 16 -20.98 5.31 10.02
CA LEU A 16 -21.40 6.14 11.14
C LEU A 16 -21.33 7.61 10.70
N ILE A 17 -22.46 8.15 10.28
CA ILE A 17 -22.61 9.59 10.07
C ILE A 17 -22.73 10.23 11.46
N VAL A 18 -21.64 10.80 11.93
CA VAL A 18 -21.68 11.71 13.07
C VAL A 18 -21.95 13.11 12.53
N THR A 19 -23.17 13.59 12.74
CA THR A 19 -23.50 15.01 12.53
C THR A 19 -22.76 15.83 13.58
N CYS A 20 -21.70 16.51 13.15
CA CYS A 20 -20.99 17.46 14.00
C CYS A 20 -21.69 18.82 13.91
N SER A 21 -22.32 19.22 15.01
CA SER A 21 -22.77 20.60 15.24
C SER A 21 -21.55 21.50 15.39
N ALA A 22 -21.52 22.59 14.64
CA ALA A 22 -20.46 23.59 14.70
C ALA A 22 -20.54 24.37 16.03
N THR A 23 -19.68 24.07 17.00
CA THR A 23 -19.23 24.99 18.07
C THR A 23 -17.88 24.49 18.59
N ASP A 24 -16.85 25.20 18.29
CA ASP A 24 -15.58 25.49 18.97
C ASP A 24 -14.37 25.50 18.06
N SER A 25 -13.98 26.69 17.68
CA SER A 25 -12.82 26.97 16.83
C SER A 25 -11.47 26.93 17.59
N LYS A 26 -11.33 26.17 18.67
CA LYS A 26 -10.09 26.08 19.47
C LYS A 26 -9.45 24.71 19.61
N ASN A 27 -10.01 23.66 19.04
CA ASN A 27 -9.46 22.30 19.18
C ASN A 27 -9.14 21.59 17.83
N SER A 28 -8.99 22.33 16.75
CA SER A 28 -8.66 21.73 15.44
C SER A 28 -7.18 21.34 15.27
N THR A 29 -6.34 21.55 16.29
CA THR A 29 -4.90 21.26 16.23
C THR A 29 -4.51 19.95 16.93
N GLU A 30 -5.40 19.31 17.63
CA GLU A 30 -5.12 18.07 18.41
C GLU A 30 -5.57 16.77 17.75
N LEU A 31 -6.20 16.84 16.60
CA LEU A 31 -6.44 15.69 15.71
C LEU A 31 -5.30 15.48 14.70
N LEU A 32 -4.11 15.90 15.03
CA LEU A 32 -2.91 15.49 14.31
C LEU A 32 -2.68 14.02 14.64
N TYR A 33 -3.03 13.17 13.70
CA TYR A 33 -2.86 11.74 13.70
C TYR A 33 -1.54 11.35 14.34
N THR A 34 -1.59 10.59 15.42
CA THR A 34 -0.40 10.03 16.02
C THR A 34 0.10 8.92 15.10
N PHE A 35 1.06 9.24 14.25
CA PHE A 35 1.71 8.24 13.41
C PHE A 35 2.56 7.33 14.28
N LYS A 36 2.49 6.04 13.96
CA LYS A 36 3.32 5.00 14.53
C LYS A 36 4.23 4.47 13.43
N LYS A 37 5.54 4.43 13.68
CA LYS A 37 6.46 3.71 12.81
C LYS A 37 6.23 2.22 13.03
N LEU A 38 6.04 1.47 11.95
CA LEU A 38 5.94 0.02 12.03
C LEU A 38 7.23 -0.57 12.61
N ASN A 39 7.09 -1.67 13.31
CA ASN A 39 8.12 -2.35 14.11
C ASN A 39 8.54 -1.64 15.41
N ASP A 40 8.13 -0.39 15.68
CA ASP A 40 8.39 0.22 16.99
C ASP A 40 7.57 -0.48 18.09
N GLY A 41 8.29 -0.92 19.13
CA GLY A 41 7.72 -1.65 20.27
C GLY A 41 7.41 -3.13 19.98
N ILE A 42 7.84 -3.67 18.84
CA ILE A 42 7.77 -5.09 18.52
C ILE A 42 9.13 -5.72 18.83
N TYR A 43 9.17 -6.60 19.84
CA TYR A 43 10.39 -7.24 20.33
C TYR A 43 10.62 -8.64 19.74
N ASP A 44 9.54 -9.33 19.35
CA ASP A 44 9.63 -10.61 18.66
C ASP A 44 9.96 -10.35 17.20
N ASP A 45 11.08 -10.87 16.72
CA ASP A 45 11.53 -10.68 15.34
C ASP A 45 10.57 -11.32 14.32
N LEU A 46 9.86 -12.37 14.71
CA LEU A 46 8.86 -12.99 13.85
C LEU A 46 7.64 -12.09 13.65
N GLU A 47 7.26 -11.30 14.67
CA GLU A 47 6.15 -10.35 14.58
C GLU A 47 6.51 -9.08 13.80
N LYS A 48 7.80 -8.81 13.54
CA LYS A 48 8.19 -7.65 12.75
C LYS A 48 7.76 -7.79 11.29
N PHE A 49 7.30 -6.69 10.73
CA PHE A 49 7.04 -6.59 9.30
C PHE A 49 8.35 -6.56 8.52
N GLU A 50 8.38 -7.19 7.36
CA GLU A 50 9.43 -6.93 6.38
C GLU A 50 9.16 -5.56 5.73
N ILE A 51 10.10 -4.62 5.85
CA ILE A 51 9.94 -3.26 5.31
C ILE A 51 10.77 -3.11 4.05
N SER A 52 10.11 -2.88 2.93
CA SER A 52 10.72 -2.67 1.61
C SER A 52 10.07 -1.49 0.91
N MET A 53 10.26 -0.27 1.45
CA MET A 53 9.65 0.94 0.89
C MET A 53 10.18 1.20 -0.52
N ARG A 54 9.39 0.85 -1.51
CA ARG A 54 9.78 0.90 -2.93
C ARG A 54 10.09 2.31 -3.39
N TYR A 55 9.31 3.29 -2.93
CA TYR A 55 9.50 4.70 -3.30
C TYR A 55 10.72 5.36 -2.65
N PHE A 56 11.33 4.74 -1.65
CA PHE A 56 12.63 5.14 -1.12
C PHE A 56 13.79 4.73 -2.03
N SER A 57 13.60 3.80 -2.94
CA SER A 57 14.61 3.22 -3.83
C SER A 57 14.32 3.52 -5.30
N ASN A 58 15.15 2.97 -6.20
CA ASN A 58 14.91 3.00 -7.64
C ASN A 58 13.90 1.96 -8.12
N ASP A 59 13.50 1.02 -7.25
CA ASP A 59 12.61 -0.09 -7.58
C ASP A 59 11.13 0.35 -7.49
N ASN A 60 10.74 1.24 -8.39
CA ASN A 60 9.39 1.77 -8.56
C ASN A 60 9.16 2.17 -10.03
N PHE A 61 7.91 2.51 -10.37
CA PHE A 61 7.52 2.78 -11.76
C PHE A 61 8.20 4.01 -12.39
N ILE A 62 8.77 4.91 -11.58
CA ILE A 62 9.55 6.06 -12.06
C ILE A 62 11.03 5.72 -12.26
N GLY A 63 11.58 4.78 -11.46
CA GLY A 63 12.96 4.32 -11.56
C GLY A 63 13.97 5.15 -10.77
N ARG A 64 13.51 5.97 -9.83
CA ARG A 64 14.35 6.76 -8.91
C ARG A 64 13.65 7.00 -7.57
N PRO A 65 14.40 7.37 -6.50
CA PRO A 65 13.79 7.68 -5.22
C PRO A 65 12.79 8.84 -5.34
N ILE A 66 11.66 8.70 -4.68
CA ILE A 66 10.56 9.66 -4.76
C ILE A 66 10.70 10.72 -3.65
N PRO A 67 10.57 12.02 -3.97
CA PRO A 67 10.57 13.09 -2.98
C PRO A 67 9.57 12.83 -1.85
N GLY A 68 10.01 13.03 -0.60
CA GLY A 68 9.19 12.74 0.58
C GLY A 68 9.50 11.39 1.24
N TYR A 69 10.19 10.48 0.56
CA TYR A 69 10.68 9.21 1.13
C TYR A 69 12.17 9.33 1.45
N TYR A 70 12.50 9.57 2.71
CA TYR A 70 13.89 9.82 3.16
C TYR A 70 14.53 8.63 3.88
N ALA A 71 13.77 7.55 4.09
CA ALA A 71 14.26 6.34 4.74
C ALA A 71 13.38 5.14 4.40
N ASN A 72 13.95 3.93 4.49
CA ASN A 72 13.21 2.66 4.41
C ASN A 72 12.43 2.43 5.72
N LYS A 73 11.40 3.25 5.96
CA LYS A 73 10.56 3.21 7.17
C LYS A 73 9.10 3.43 6.80
N ALA A 74 8.24 2.55 7.28
CA ALA A 74 6.80 2.62 7.08
C ALA A 74 6.12 3.27 8.30
N PHE A 75 5.19 4.19 8.04
CA PHE A 75 4.38 4.87 9.05
C PHE A 75 2.90 4.72 8.72
N LEU A 76 2.09 4.45 9.74
CA LEU A 76 0.63 4.46 9.67
C LEU A 76 0.06 5.24 10.84
N THR A 77 -1.24 5.57 10.80
CA THR A 77 -1.93 5.99 12.02
C THR A 77 -1.81 4.86 13.06
N ARG A 78 -1.88 5.22 14.33
CA ARG A 78 -1.76 4.22 15.42
C ARG A 78 -2.78 3.09 15.24
N GLU A 79 -4.01 3.44 14.97
CA GLU A 79 -5.12 2.50 14.80
C GLU A 79 -4.88 1.53 13.64
N ALA A 80 -4.42 2.06 12.49
CA ALA A 80 -4.10 1.22 11.34
C ALA A 80 -2.89 0.32 11.60
N ALA A 81 -1.85 0.83 12.27
CA ALA A 81 -0.67 0.06 12.62
C ALA A 81 -0.99 -1.08 13.61
N ASP A 82 -1.86 -0.81 14.59
CA ASP A 82 -2.26 -1.82 15.58
C ASP A 82 -3.15 -2.89 14.93
N ALA A 83 -4.07 -2.50 14.03
CA ALA A 83 -4.87 -3.45 13.26
C ALA A 83 -3.99 -4.31 12.32
N LEU A 84 -3.00 -3.71 11.68
CA LEU A 84 -2.07 -4.44 10.81
C LEU A 84 -1.25 -5.45 11.60
N LEU A 85 -0.84 -5.13 12.84
CA LEU A 85 -0.13 -6.07 13.71
C LEU A 85 -0.98 -7.28 14.09
N LEU A 86 -2.29 -7.10 14.29
CA LEU A 86 -3.19 -8.23 14.53
C LEU A 86 -3.26 -9.13 13.29
N ALA A 87 -3.37 -8.56 12.10
CA ALA A 87 -3.32 -9.31 10.84
C ALA A 87 -1.98 -10.06 10.68
N GLN A 88 -0.83 -9.40 10.98
CA GLN A 88 0.47 -10.04 10.95
C GLN A 88 0.50 -11.31 11.83
N ARG A 89 0.01 -11.22 13.06
CA ARG A 89 -0.05 -12.35 14.00
C ARG A 89 -0.92 -13.50 13.51
N ASP A 90 -2.00 -13.18 12.79
CA ASP A 90 -2.86 -14.21 12.24
C ASP A 90 -2.25 -14.88 11.00
N PHE A 91 -1.52 -14.15 10.17
CA PHE A 91 -0.76 -14.72 9.06
C PHE A 91 0.42 -15.57 9.54
N ILE A 92 1.11 -15.17 10.61
CA ILE A 92 2.20 -15.97 11.19
C ILE A 92 1.72 -17.38 11.60
N LYS A 93 0.53 -17.51 12.19
CA LYS A 93 -0.07 -18.82 12.53
C LYS A 93 -0.32 -19.70 11.30
N GLN A 94 -0.39 -19.09 10.12
CA GLN A 94 -0.62 -19.76 8.85
C GLN A 94 0.69 -19.99 8.05
N GLY A 95 1.83 -19.59 8.60
CA GLY A 95 3.14 -19.74 7.97
C GLY A 95 3.57 -18.55 7.10
N TYR A 96 2.91 -17.40 7.22
CA TYR A 96 3.19 -16.22 6.40
C TYR A 96 3.56 -15.00 7.24
N ARG A 97 4.26 -14.04 6.62
CA ARG A 97 4.56 -12.70 7.15
C ARG A 97 4.17 -11.62 6.15
N LEU A 98 3.86 -10.43 6.64
CA LEU A 98 3.59 -9.28 5.79
C LEU A 98 4.89 -8.56 5.41
N LYS A 99 5.02 -8.26 4.12
CA LYS A 99 6.04 -7.37 3.55
C LYS A 99 5.38 -6.10 3.07
N ILE A 100 5.90 -4.95 3.51
CA ILE A 100 5.32 -3.63 3.28
C ILE A 100 6.09 -2.92 2.17
N TYR A 101 5.39 -2.52 1.11
CA TYR A 101 5.94 -1.80 -0.02
C TYR A 101 5.71 -0.29 0.06
N ASP A 102 4.53 0.13 0.57
CA ASP A 102 4.20 1.52 0.86
C ASP A 102 3.21 1.61 2.02
N ALA A 103 3.23 2.75 2.72
CA ALA A 103 2.34 3.03 3.84
C ALA A 103 1.91 4.51 3.78
N TYR A 104 2.23 5.36 4.77
CA TYR A 104 1.98 6.78 4.63
C TYR A 104 2.77 7.36 3.45
N ARG A 105 2.05 7.96 2.50
CA ARG A 105 2.61 8.64 1.32
C ARG A 105 2.45 10.13 1.49
N PRO A 106 3.55 10.92 1.61
CA PRO A 106 3.49 12.37 1.68
C PRO A 106 2.83 12.97 0.44
N GLN A 107 2.12 14.09 0.59
CA GLN A 107 1.51 14.77 -0.56
C GLN A 107 2.54 15.17 -1.61
N THR A 108 3.77 15.53 -1.20
CA THR A 108 4.87 15.82 -2.13
C THR A 108 5.19 14.65 -3.08
N ALA A 109 5.02 13.41 -2.63
CA ALA A 109 5.19 12.23 -3.49
C ALA A 109 4.04 12.11 -4.50
N VAL A 110 2.81 12.36 -4.06
CA VAL A 110 1.61 12.34 -4.94
C VAL A 110 1.71 13.42 -6.01
N ASP A 111 2.14 14.62 -5.62
CA ASP A 111 2.36 15.75 -6.54
C ASP A 111 3.45 15.40 -7.56
N TYR A 112 4.54 14.77 -7.10
CA TYR A 112 5.63 14.34 -7.97
C TYR A 112 5.19 13.26 -8.97
N PHE A 113 4.35 12.31 -8.57
CA PHE A 113 3.76 11.33 -9.51
C PHE A 113 2.92 12.02 -10.58
N SER A 114 2.16 13.03 -10.16
CA SER A 114 1.32 13.81 -11.08
C SER A 114 2.16 14.59 -12.08
N GLU A 115 3.23 15.23 -11.63
CA GLU A 115 4.18 15.97 -12.48
C GLU A 115 4.89 15.01 -13.44
N TRP A 116 5.45 13.90 -12.94
CA TRP A 116 6.11 12.89 -13.75
C TRP A 116 5.20 12.33 -14.86
N ALA A 117 3.92 12.13 -14.58
CA ALA A 117 2.99 11.58 -15.55
C ALA A 117 2.73 12.52 -16.75
N THR A 118 3.02 13.82 -16.62
CA THR A 118 2.92 14.80 -17.72
C THR A 118 4.13 14.81 -18.64
N ASP A 119 5.29 14.36 -18.18
CA ASP A 119 6.50 14.22 -18.99
C ASP A 119 6.50 12.87 -19.71
N LEU A 120 6.01 12.84 -20.94
CA LEU A 120 5.85 11.61 -21.71
C LEU A 120 7.19 10.97 -22.12
N GLU A 121 8.29 11.72 -22.13
CA GLU A 121 9.63 11.24 -22.49
C GLU A 121 10.27 10.48 -21.33
N ASP A 122 9.91 10.78 -20.08
CA ASP A 122 10.43 10.09 -18.90
C ASP A 122 9.74 8.73 -18.69
N SER A 123 10.20 7.72 -19.41
CA SER A 123 9.56 6.39 -19.48
C SER A 123 10.54 5.22 -19.22
N GLN A 124 11.62 5.46 -18.45
CA GLN A 124 12.72 4.49 -18.27
C GLN A 124 12.25 3.13 -17.74
N ASN A 125 11.27 3.07 -16.86
CA ASN A 125 10.74 1.83 -16.27
C ASN A 125 9.45 1.33 -16.93
N LYS A 126 9.09 1.87 -18.11
CA LYS A 126 7.86 1.47 -18.82
C LYS A 126 7.80 -0.04 -19.05
N SER A 127 8.90 -0.64 -19.51
CA SER A 127 8.91 -2.08 -19.83
C SER A 127 8.63 -2.99 -18.64
N GLN A 128 8.92 -2.53 -17.43
CA GLN A 128 8.74 -3.31 -16.20
C GLN A 128 7.36 -3.06 -15.55
N TYR A 129 6.90 -1.80 -15.54
CA TYR A 129 5.74 -1.42 -14.73
C TYR A 129 4.47 -1.13 -15.53
N TYR A 130 4.58 -0.69 -16.80
CA TYR A 130 3.41 -0.36 -17.63
C TYR A 130 3.66 -0.63 -19.13
N PRO A 131 4.09 -1.88 -19.48
CA PRO A 131 4.49 -2.19 -20.86
C PRO A 131 3.35 -1.99 -21.86
N ASN A 132 2.12 -2.26 -21.46
CA ASN A 132 0.94 -2.28 -22.28
C ASN A 132 0.07 -1.01 -22.17
N VAL A 133 0.49 -0.03 -21.36
CA VAL A 133 -0.27 1.20 -21.12
C VAL A 133 0.53 2.40 -21.58
N ASP A 134 -0.09 3.28 -22.35
CA ASP A 134 0.52 4.57 -22.68
C ASP A 134 0.56 5.46 -21.46
N LYS A 135 1.70 6.13 -21.22
CA LYS A 135 1.89 7.01 -20.08
C LYS A 135 0.83 8.10 -20.01
N SER A 136 0.40 8.63 -21.15
CA SER A 136 -0.69 9.61 -21.27
C SER A 136 -2.04 9.10 -20.75
N GLN A 137 -2.20 7.79 -20.60
CA GLN A 137 -3.45 7.15 -20.17
C GLN A 137 -3.47 6.84 -18.65
N LEU A 138 -2.38 7.03 -17.94
CA LEU A 138 -2.24 6.58 -16.56
C LEU A 138 -3.28 7.22 -15.62
N PHE A 139 -3.56 8.52 -15.78
CA PHE A 139 -4.64 9.20 -15.05
C PHE A 139 -6.02 8.70 -15.44
N ALA A 140 -6.30 8.63 -16.75
CA ALA A 140 -7.61 8.25 -17.25
C ALA A 140 -7.99 6.81 -16.85
N LYS A 141 -7.00 5.94 -16.75
CA LYS A 141 -7.16 4.55 -16.31
C LYS A 141 -7.09 4.36 -14.78
N GLY A 142 -6.85 5.43 -14.02
CA GLY A 142 -6.85 5.39 -12.55
C GLY A 142 -5.59 4.81 -11.91
N TYR A 143 -4.51 4.56 -12.67
CA TYR A 143 -3.25 4.09 -12.11
C TYR A 143 -2.51 5.17 -11.31
N ILE A 144 -2.69 6.45 -11.68
CA ILE A 144 -2.17 7.62 -10.96
C ILE A 144 -3.34 8.54 -10.64
N ALA A 145 -3.32 9.13 -9.46
CA ALA A 145 -4.34 10.07 -9.01
C ALA A 145 -3.70 11.26 -8.28
N ALA A 146 -4.32 12.44 -8.39
CA ALA A 146 -3.88 13.66 -7.70
C ALA A 146 -4.14 13.64 -6.18
N LYS A 147 -4.87 12.64 -5.68
CA LYS A 147 -5.12 12.40 -4.24
C LYS A 147 -4.95 10.93 -3.95
N SER A 148 -4.30 10.62 -2.83
CA SER A 148 -4.02 9.24 -2.43
C SER A 148 -4.65 8.92 -1.07
N GLY A 149 -5.20 7.70 -0.95
CA GLY A 149 -5.62 7.14 0.33
C GLY A 149 -4.46 7.01 1.31
N HIS A 150 -3.27 6.74 0.82
CA HIS A 150 -2.03 6.61 1.59
C HIS A 150 -1.65 7.89 2.35
N SER A 151 -1.99 9.08 1.80
CA SER A 151 -1.73 10.36 2.46
C SER A 151 -2.53 10.55 3.76
N ARG A 152 -3.54 9.71 4.02
CA ARG A 152 -4.25 9.68 5.31
C ARG A 152 -3.58 8.77 6.35
N GLY A 153 -2.55 8.00 5.96
CA GLY A 153 -1.84 7.09 6.84
C GLY A 153 -2.63 5.84 7.27
N SER A 154 -3.66 5.46 6.52
CA SER A 154 -4.48 4.27 6.81
C SER A 154 -4.62 3.31 5.63
N ALA A 155 -3.89 3.55 4.55
CA ALA A 155 -3.71 2.61 3.45
C ALA A 155 -2.28 2.07 3.47
N VAL A 156 -2.11 0.83 3.00
CA VAL A 156 -0.84 0.13 2.94
C VAL A 156 -0.81 -0.76 1.70
N ASP A 157 0.32 -0.74 0.98
CA ASP A 157 0.65 -1.71 -0.06
C ASP A 157 1.51 -2.80 0.55
N LEU A 158 1.11 -4.04 0.39
CA LEU A 158 1.78 -5.17 1.01
C LEU A 158 1.67 -6.45 0.15
N THR A 159 2.53 -7.41 0.47
CA THR A 159 2.40 -8.80 0.02
C THR A 159 2.65 -9.75 1.19
N LEU A 160 2.49 -11.03 0.93
CA LEU A 160 2.80 -12.12 1.87
C LEU A 160 4.15 -12.74 1.53
N LEU A 161 4.93 -13.03 2.58
CA LEU A 161 6.12 -13.87 2.52
C LEU A 161 5.83 -15.19 3.19
N GLU A 162 6.18 -16.28 2.54
CA GLU A 162 6.24 -17.58 3.20
C GLU A 162 7.40 -17.59 4.22
N ILE A 163 7.15 -17.91 5.47
CA ILE A 163 8.15 -17.84 6.56
C ILE A 163 9.29 -18.84 6.32
N GLU A 164 8.99 -20.03 5.81
CA GLU A 164 9.97 -21.10 5.62
C GLU A 164 10.98 -20.77 4.51
N SER A 165 10.51 -20.32 3.37
CA SER A 165 11.33 -20.02 2.19
C SER A 165 11.82 -18.57 2.11
N GLY A 166 11.10 -17.64 2.73
CA GLY A 166 11.30 -16.20 2.60
C GLY A 166 10.83 -15.64 1.26
N ASN A 167 10.19 -16.45 0.42
CA ASN A 167 9.70 -16.01 -0.89
C ASN A 167 8.37 -15.26 -0.78
N GLU A 168 8.17 -14.30 -1.67
CA GLU A 168 6.87 -13.66 -1.86
C GLU A 168 5.89 -14.64 -2.50
N LEU A 169 4.63 -14.60 -2.04
CA LEU A 169 3.56 -15.30 -2.73
C LEU A 169 3.25 -14.63 -4.07
N ASP A 170 2.90 -15.45 -5.05
CA ASP A 170 2.37 -14.95 -6.31
C ASP A 170 0.96 -14.37 -6.06
N MET A 171 0.82 -13.07 -6.28
CA MET A 171 -0.45 -12.34 -6.13
C MET A 171 -1.14 -12.11 -7.48
N GLY A 172 -0.68 -12.80 -8.54
CA GLY A 172 -1.20 -12.70 -9.90
C GLY A 172 -0.60 -11.57 -10.73
N SER A 173 -0.05 -10.53 -10.10
CA SER A 173 0.71 -9.47 -10.77
C SER A 173 1.75 -8.86 -9.84
N PRO A 174 2.85 -8.31 -10.39
CA PRO A 174 3.82 -7.58 -9.58
C PRO A 174 3.21 -6.32 -8.94
N TRP A 175 3.82 -5.86 -7.85
CA TRP A 175 3.45 -4.59 -7.23
C TRP A 175 3.60 -3.41 -8.21
N ASP A 176 2.63 -2.48 -8.19
CA ASP A 176 2.55 -1.31 -9.09
C ASP A 176 2.61 -1.65 -10.58
N PHE A 177 2.20 -2.83 -10.97
CA PHE A 177 2.08 -3.20 -12.37
C PHE A 177 0.81 -2.59 -12.97
N PHE A 178 0.96 -1.55 -13.78
CA PHE A 178 -0.15 -0.81 -14.39
C PHE A 178 -0.65 -1.55 -15.64
N ASP A 179 -1.51 -2.51 -15.39
CA ASP A 179 -2.12 -3.35 -16.42
C ASP A 179 -3.49 -3.82 -15.94
N PRO A 180 -4.46 -4.11 -16.82
CA PRO A 180 -5.76 -4.65 -16.42
C PRO A 180 -5.71 -5.95 -15.59
N ILE A 181 -4.62 -6.74 -15.69
CA ILE A 181 -4.44 -7.92 -14.85
C ILE A 181 -4.41 -7.56 -13.35
N SER A 182 -3.95 -6.35 -12.99
CA SER A 182 -3.87 -5.88 -11.60
C SER A 182 -5.20 -5.33 -11.06
N TRP A 183 -6.26 -5.32 -11.84
CA TRP A 183 -7.57 -4.87 -11.37
C TRP A 183 -8.28 -5.96 -10.56
N VAL A 184 -9.03 -5.56 -9.53
CA VAL A 184 -9.75 -6.47 -8.64
C VAL A 184 -10.72 -7.39 -9.40
N GLU A 185 -11.35 -6.88 -10.46
CA GLU A 185 -12.27 -7.64 -11.30
C GLU A 185 -11.57 -8.34 -12.48
N SER A 186 -10.25 -8.45 -12.46
CA SER A 186 -9.52 -9.13 -13.53
C SER A 186 -9.89 -10.62 -13.57
N ASN A 187 -10.32 -11.09 -14.72
CA ASN A 187 -10.55 -12.52 -14.98
C ASN A 187 -9.33 -13.22 -15.59
N GLN A 188 -8.18 -12.56 -15.60
CA GLN A 188 -6.90 -13.10 -16.10
C GLN A 188 -6.10 -13.80 -15.01
N ILE A 189 -6.48 -13.62 -13.74
CA ILE A 189 -5.88 -14.28 -12.58
C ILE A 189 -6.67 -15.57 -12.34
N THR A 190 -5.98 -16.70 -12.24
CA THR A 190 -6.59 -18.00 -11.94
C THR A 190 -6.79 -18.19 -10.44
N ASP A 191 -7.77 -19.02 -10.06
CA ASP A 191 -8.08 -19.37 -8.66
C ASP A 191 -7.09 -20.46 -8.11
N GLU A 192 -5.82 -20.42 -8.49
CA GLU A 192 -4.80 -21.36 -7.99
C GLU A 192 -4.25 -20.98 -6.62
#